data_88099e8d53e06ea0efd10d4a09e6a3b6
#
_entry.id   88099e8d53e06ea0efd10d4a09e6a3b6
#
_cell.length_a   1.000
_cell.length_b   1.000
_cell.length_c   1.000
_cell.angle_alpha   90.00
_cell.angle_beta   90.00
_cell.angle_gamma   90.00
#
_symmetry.space_group_name_H-M   'P 1'
#
loop_
_entity.id
_entity.type
_entity.pdbx_description
1 polymer ?
#
loop_
_entity_poly.entity_id
_entity_poly.type
_entity_poly.pdbx_seq_one_letter_code
_entity_poly.pdbx_strand_id
1 'polypeptide(L)'
;MQCTVLLLDIFTRNGFIVMTIQMGKNLESSGNNICAARIHKYGSPLELDDIRKPTISSPEEVIVRVGATGLCHSDLHLINGDWQKRLPVSLPKTPGHEVAGWVEEIGASVPKNSIKEGDLVAVFGGWGCGHCIYCKRGDEQICQSAKWPGLSEYDGGFSEYLLVPSYKFLVRVDGRATSLKPEELAPLTDAGLTPYRAIKKVRHLLGPNKNVAIIGIGGLGFYGVQYAQILGSGANVLAIDRSDDKLELAKGVGADFTLNIAMLEGIRKKIDIITHGQGVDVVLDTVGLEITLDTAVNILNRNGAIVVVGLFGREIKAPLFQTVIKEFQIQGSLWGNYNELCEVIELAKKTKIKHQIKKFSLSKVN
;
A
#
# COMPACT_ATOMS: atom_id res chain seq x y z
N MET A 1 9.75 23.92 4.77
CA MET A 1 10.87 23.03 5.12
C MET A 1 10.73 22.31 6.47
N GLN A 2 10.05 22.84 7.47
CA GLN A 2 9.95 22.17 8.79
C GLN A 2 8.93 21.05 8.91
N CYS A 3 7.85 21.04 8.15
CA CYS A 3 6.82 19.99 8.26
C CYS A 3 7.16 18.72 7.48
N THR A 4 7.81 18.84 6.33
CA THR A 4 8.37 17.70 5.59
C THR A 4 9.39 16.94 6.45
N VAL A 5 10.09 17.64 7.34
CA VAL A 5 11.05 17.04 8.28
C VAL A 5 10.36 16.22 9.37
N LEU A 6 9.19 16.65 9.89
CA LEU A 6 8.50 15.91 10.96
C LEU A 6 7.88 14.59 10.45
N LEU A 7 7.20 14.62 9.31
CA LEU A 7 6.67 13.39 8.68
C LEU A 7 7.79 12.45 8.18
N LEU A 8 8.87 13.00 7.60
CA LEU A 8 10.07 12.24 7.25
C LEU A 8 10.78 11.68 8.51
N ASP A 9 10.86 12.41 9.59
CA ASP A 9 11.44 11.95 10.88
C ASP A 9 10.63 10.79 11.48
N ILE A 10 9.32 10.80 11.33
CA ILE A 10 8.44 9.71 11.76
C ILE A 10 8.74 8.44 10.95
N PHE A 11 8.95 8.54 9.62
CA PHE A 11 9.31 7.41 8.77
C PHE A 11 10.77 6.93 8.96
N THR A 12 11.68 7.82 9.37
CA THR A 12 13.13 7.49 9.45
C THR A 12 13.60 7.11 10.84
N ARG A 13 13.08 7.71 11.91
CA ARG A 13 13.59 7.52 13.29
C ARG A 13 12.90 6.42 14.08
N ASN A 14 11.68 6.02 13.76
CA ASN A 14 10.90 5.12 14.62
C ASN A 14 10.82 3.68 14.10
N GLY A 15 11.79 3.26 13.28
CA GLY A 15 11.67 1.93 12.68
C GLY A 15 10.42 1.84 11.79
N PHE A 16 10.16 0.66 11.29
CA PHE A 16 9.07 0.37 10.41
C PHE A 16 7.70 0.47 11.12
N ILE A 17 6.86 1.37 10.69
CA ILE A 17 5.52 1.55 11.26
C ILE A 17 4.55 1.82 10.10
N VAL A 18 3.54 0.98 9.99
CA VAL A 18 2.31 1.34 9.29
C VAL A 18 1.61 2.34 10.20
N MET A 19 1.55 3.58 9.74
CA MET A 19 0.87 4.63 10.49
C MET A 19 -0.59 4.60 10.17
N THR A 20 -1.41 4.65 11.21
CA THR A 20 -2.84 4.72 11.08
C THR A 20 -3.34 5.93 11.85
N ILE A 21 -4.04 6.80 11.17
CA ILE A 21 -4.71 7.93 11.77
C ILE A 21 -6.06 7.44 12.28
N GLN A 22 -6.24 7.49 13.60
CA GLN A 22 -7.48 7.10 14.25
C GLN A 22 -8.35 8.35 14.47
N MET A 23 -9.60 8.29 14.07
CA MET A 23 -10.56 9.36 14.36
C MET A 23 -10.95 9.34 15.83
N GLY A 24 -10.71 10.45 16.53
CA GLY A 24 -11.05 10.60 17.95
C GLY A 24 -12.56 10.70 18.14
N LYS A 25 -13.04 10.20 19.28
CA LYS A 25 -14.46 10.32 19.67
C LYS A 25 -14.91 11.76 20.08
N ASN A 26 -14.00 12.73 20.13
CA ASN A 26 -14.18 14.01 20.84
C ASN A 26 -13.99 15.26 19.97
N LEU A 27 -14.13 15.19 18.65
CA LEU A 27 -14.34 16.39 17.87
C LEU A 27 -15.86 16.60 17.76
N GLU A 28 -16.45 17.30 18.73
CA GLU A 28 -17.82 17.80 18.63
C GLU A 28 -17.85 18.87 17.54
N SER A 29 -18.02 18.41 16.28
CA SER A 29 -18.32 19.32 15.19
C SER A 29 -19.75 19.87 15.37
N SER A 30 -19.90 21.18 15.28
CA SER A 30 -21.21 21.82 15.38
C SER A 30 -22.04 21.54 14.13
N GLY A 31 -23.02 20.64 14.24
CA GLY A 31 -24.00 20.40 13.17
C GLY A 31 -23.51 19.47 12.03
N ASN A 32 -23.59 19.91 10.76
CA ASN A 32 -23.27 19.12 9.56
C ASN A 32 -21.79 19.20 9.11
N ASN A 33 -20.90 19.72 9.94
CA ASN A 33 -19.49 19.86 9.62
C ASN A 33 -18.66 18.72 10.21
N ILE A 34 -17.50 18.47 9.61
CA ILE A 34 -16.54 17.40 9.97
C ILE A 34 -15.11 17.94 9.91
N CYS A 35 -14.22 17.36 10.71
CA CYS A 35 -12.81 17.66 10.66
C CYS A 35 -12.11 16.89 9.52
N ALA A 36 -11.29 17.61 8.73
CA ALA A 36 -10.44 17.04 7.71
C ALA A 36 -9.05 17.69 7.72
N ALA A 37 -7.99 16.90 7.51
CA ALA A 37 -6.65 17.42 7.30
C ALA A 37 -6.41 17.63 5.80
N ARG A 38 -6.08 18.86 5.40
CA ARG A 38 -6.08 19.27 4.01
C ARG A 38 -4.77 19.92 3.56
N ILE A 39 -4.44 19.68 2.30
CA ILE A 39 -3.34 20.37 1.61
C ILE A 39 -3.90 21.65 1.03
N HIS A 40 -3.53 22.82 1.56
CA HIS A 40 -3.83 24.11 0.97
C HIS A 40 -2.74 24.58 0.01
N LYS A 41 -1.50 24.18 0.29
CA LYS A 41 -0.33 24.53 -0.51
C LYS A 41 0.67 23.39 -0.48
N TYR A 42 1.19 23.03 -1.65
CA TYR A 42 2.24 22.02 -1.76
C TYR A 42 3.49 22.40 -0.95
N GLY A 43 4.11 21.43 -0.30
CA GLY A 43 5.29 21.61 0.55
C GLY A 43 5.01 22.31 1.88
N SER A 44 3.74 22.49 2.25
CA SER A 44 3.32 23.05 3.55
C SER A 44 2.70 21.96 4.43
N PRO A 45 2.63 22.18 5.77
CA PRO A 45 1.86 21.35 6.67
C PRO A 45 0.41 21.19 6.22
N LEU A 46 -0.22 20.08 6.59
CA LEU A 46 -1.66 19.92 6.46
C LEU A 46 -2.37 20.86 7.43
N GLU A 47 -3.47 21.46 6.98
CA GLU A 47 -4.33 22.26 7.84
C GLU A 47 -5.56 21.46 8.25
N LEU A 48 -5.99 21.61 9.50
CA LEU A 48 -7.24 21.01 9.98
C LEU A 48 -8.37 21.96 9.68
N ASP A 49 -9.23 21.56 8.74
CA ASP A 49 -10.39 22.32 8.33
C ASP A 49 -11.68 21.74 8.93
N ASP A 50 -12.60 22.62 9.26
CA ASP A 50 -13.99 22.29 9.53
C ASP A 50 -14.76 22.39 8.20
N ILE A 51 -15.03 21.24 7.57
CA ILE A 51 -15.64 21.16 6.24
C ILE A 51 -17.04 20.50 6.33
N ARG A 52 -17.87 20.74 5.32
CA ARG A 52 -19.19 20.14 5.27
C ARG A 52 -19.11 18.62 5.11
N LYS A 53 -19.87 17.85 5.91
CA LYS A 53 -20.02 16.40 5.74
C LYS A 53 -20.48 16.10 4.30
N PRO A 54 -19.86 15.13 3.59
CA PRO A 54 -20.33 14.73 2.26
C PRO A 54 -21.77 14.23 2.31
N THR A 55 -22.48 14.40 1.21
CA THR A 55 -23.87 13.96 1.05
C THR A 55 -23.99 13.05 -0.17
N ILE A 56 -24.89 12.06 -0.10
CA ILE A 56 -25.21 11.19 -1.25
C ILE A 56 -25.81 12.03 -2.37
N SER A 57 -25.22 11.98 -3.54
CA SER A 57 -25.68 12.65 -4.77
C SER A 57 -26.01 11.67 -5.90
N SER A 58 -25.48 10.45 -5.83
CA SER A 58 -25.71 9.38 -6.79
C SER A 58 -26.26 8.13 -6.09
N PRO A 59 -27.14 7.36 -6.74
CA PRO A 59 -27.84 6.26 -6.09
C PRO A 59 -26.94 5.06 -5.72
N GLU A 60 -25.72 4.95 -6.26
CA GLU A 60 -24.75 3.91 -5.87
C GLU A 60 -23.73 4.36 -4.80
N GLU A 61 -23.68 5.67 -4.50
CA GLU A 61 -22.73 6.22 -3.53
C GLU A 61 -22.94 5.70 -2.12
N VAL A 62 -21.84 5.69 -1.36
CA VAL A 62 -21.83 5.31 0.04
C VAL A 62 -20.97 6.29 0.83
N ILE A 63 -21.44 6.74 1.97
CA ILE A 63 -20.64 7.48 2.92
C ILE A 63 -20.08 6.48 3.94
N VAL A 64 -18.76 6.48 4.09
CA VAL A 64 -18.05 5.68 5.10
C VAL A 64 -17.60 6.62 6.21
N ARG A 65 -18.01 6.33 7.45
CA ARG A 65 -17.43 6.93 8.64
C ARG A 65 -16.06 6.29 8.86
N VAL A 66 -15.01 7.09 8.68
CA VAL A 66 -13.63 6.62 8.72
C VAL A 66 -13.27 6.20 10.15
N GLY A 67 -12.88 4.96 10.32
CA GLY A 67 -12.36 4.42 11.58
C GLY A 67 -10.86 4.56 11.67
N ALA A 68 -10.20 4.36 10.55
CA ALA A 68 -8.76 4.56 10.40
C ALA A 68 -8.38 4.78 8.93
N THR A 69 -7.29 5.50 8.73
CA THR A 69 -6.64 5.66 7.44
C THR A 69 -5.14 5.44 7.57
N GLY A 70 -4.53 4.74 6.60
CA GLY A 70 -3.08 4.57 6.55
C GLY A 70 -2.39 5.84 6.06
N LEU A 71 -1.12 6.01 6.43
CA LEU A 71 -0.24 7.04 5.91
C LEU A 71 0.84 6.38 5.05
N CYS A 72 0.81 6.64 3.75
CA CYS A 72 1.71 6.10 2.75
C CYS A 72 2.71 7.18 2.26
N HIS A 73 3.84 6.74 1.69
CA HIS A 73 4.75 7.66 1.00
C HIS A 73 4.10 8.39 -0.17
N SER A 74 3.07 7.81 -0.78
CA SER A 74 2.29 8.47 -1.84
C SER A 74 1.60 9.75 -1.34
N ASP A 75 1.15 9.77 -0.08
CA ASP A 75 0.59 10.99 0.53
C ASP A 75 1.67 12.06 0.68
N LEU A 76 2.91 11.68 1.05
CA LEU A 76 4.03 12.63 1.12
C LEU A 76 4.40 13.20 -0.25
N HIS A 77 4.44 12.37 -1.30
CA HIS A 77 4.66 12.85 -2.66
C HIS A 77 3.59 13.83 -3.11
N LEU A 78 2.32 13.59 -2.73
CA LEU A 78 1.22 14.51 -3.01
C LEU A 78 1.38 15.82 -2.22
N ILE A 79 1.61 15.74 -0.89
CA ILE A 79 1.79 16.90 0.00
C ILE A 79 2.95 17.78 -0.48
N ASN A 80 4.07 17.16 -0.87
CA ASN A 80 5.24 17.88 -1.38
C ASN A 80 5.06 18.46 -2.79
N GLY A 81 4.07 17.97 -3.55
CA GLY A 81 3.85 18.36 -4.94
C GLY A 81 4.76 17.64 -5.94
N ASP A 82 5.45 16.56 -5.53
CA ASP A 82 6.34 15.78 -6.41
C ASP A 82 5.61 15.24 -7.65
N TRP A 83 4.33 14.95 -7.50
CA TRP A 83 3.48 14.40 -8.55
C TRP A 83 2.55 15.40 -9.22
N GLN A 84 2.64 16.71 -8.89
CA GLN A 84 1.74 17.75 -9.42
C GLN A 84 1.56 17.72 -10.95
N LYS A 85 2.63 17.40 -11.71
CA LYS A 85 2.57 17.30 -13.17
C LYS A 85 1.96 15.99 -13.68
N ARG A 86 2.02 14.91 -12.88
CA ARG A 86 1.56 13.55 -13.27
C ARG A 86 0.16 13.25 -12.75
N LEU A 87 -0.14 13.74 -11.54
CA LEU A 87 -1.42 13.59 -10.84
C LEU A 87 -1.85 14.97 -10.34
N PRO A 88 -2.34 15.84 -11.24
CA PRO A 88 -2.84 17.16 -10.83
C PRO A 88 -4.11 17.00 -10.00
N VAL A 89 -4.14 17.60 -8.82
CA VAL A 89 -5.32 17.69 -7.95
C VAL A 89 -5.65 19.13 -7.67
N SER A 90 -6.95 19.44 -7.51
CA SER A 90 -7.39 20.76 -7.06
C SER A 90 -7.15 20.92 -5.56
N LEU A 91 -6.60 22.06 -5.16
CA LEU A 91 -6.43 22.42 -3.74
C LEU A 91 -7.60 23.32 -3.31
N PRO A 92 -8.02 23.27 -2.03
CA PRO A 92 -7.50 22.40 -0.99
C PRO A 92 -7.93 20.94 -1.17
N LYS A 93 -7.08 19.95 -0.82
CA LYS A 93 -7.27 18.51 -1.02
C LYS A 93 -7.06 17.74 0.29
N THR A 94 -8.00 16.86 0.61
CA THR A 94 -7.85 15.88 1.69
C THR A 94 -7.14 14.62 1.16
N PRO A 95 -5.92 14.27 1.60
CA PRO A 95 -5.22 13.04 1.21
C PRO A 95 -5.73 11.81 1.96
N GLY A 96 -5.06 10.66 1.80
CA GLY A 96 -5.37 9.41 2.48
C GLY A 96 -6.15 8.44 1.59
N HIS A 97 -5.45 7.41 1.11
CA HIS A 97 -6.02 6.42 0.17
C HIS A 97 -6.14 5.01 0.77
N GLU A 98 -5.66 4.80 1.99
CA GLU A 98 -5.76 3.54 2.73
C GLU A 98 -6.86 3.66 3.79
N VAL A 99 -8.09 3.28 3.47
CA VAL A 99 -9.24 3.60 4.33
C VAL A 99 -10.00 2.36 4.77
N ALA A 100 -10.35 2.32 6.06
CA ALA A 100 -11.33 1.38 6.62
C ALA A 100 -12.22 2.09 7.65
N GLY A 101 -13.46 1.64 7.77
CA GLY A 101 -14.42 2.25 8.67
C GLY A 101 -15.78 1.58 8.61
N TRP A 102 -16.80 2.31 8.93
CA TRP A 102 -18.16 1.79 8.97
C TRP A 102 -19.03 2.53 7.95
N VAL A 103 -19.91 1.77 7.31
CA VAL A 103 -20.96 2.35 6.45
C VAL A 103 -21.83 3.27 7.29
N GLU A 104 -21.90 4.53 6.92
CA GLU A 104 -22.71 5.56 7.59
C GLU A 104 -24.03 5.78 6.88
N GLU A 105 -24.00 5.90 5.55
CA GLU A 105 -25.16 6.17 4.71
C GLU A 105 -25.01 5.49 3.35
N ILE A 106 -26.10 5.00 2.77
CA ILE A 106 -26.11 4.29 1.48
C ILE A 106 -27.08 4.93 0.49
N GLY A 107 -26.69 4.99 -0.78
CA GLY A 107 -27.54 5.45 -1.88
C GLY A 107 -28.68 4.48 -2.19
N ALA A 108 -29.72 5.00 -2.83
CA ALA A 108 -30.98 4.28 -3.04
C ALA A 108 -30.88 3.03 -3.93
N SER A 109 -29.83 2.92 -4.78
CA SER A 109 -29.60 1.74 -5.65
C SER A 109 -28.64 0.72 -5.06
N VAL A 110 -28.17 0.91 -3.83
CA VAL A 110 -27.29 -0.08 -3.15
C VAL A 110 -28.15 -1.31 -2.80
N PRO A 111 -27.78 -2.53 -3.28
CA PRO A 111 -28.56 -3.73 -3.00
C PRO A 111 -28.55 -4.06 -1.50
N LYS A 112 -29.73 -4.33 -0.93
CA LYS A 112 -29.93 -4.61 0.50
C LYS A 112 -29.09 -5.77 1.06
N ASN A 113 -28.68 -6.70 0.20
CA ASN A 113 -27.87 -7.86 0.57
C ASN A 113 -26.36 -7.65 0.38
N SER A 114 -25.92 -6.51 -0.17
CA SER A 114 -24.50 -6.21 -0.38
C SER A 114 -23.87 -5.64 0.89
N ILE A 115 -24.26 -4.44 1.27
CA ILE A 115 -23.80 -3.72 2.46
C ILE A 115 -24.99 -3.01 3.11
N LYS A 116 -24.85 -2.67 4.38
CA LYS A 116 -25.82 -1.90 5.17
C LYS A 116 -25.11 -0.96 6.13
N GLU A 117 -25.83 0.03 6.62
CA GLU A 117 -25.36 0.95 7.64
C GLU A 117 -24.87 0.18 8.88
N GLY A 118 -23.72 0.62 9.40
CA GLY A 118 -23.00 -0.01 10.50
C GLY A 118 -22.08 -1.16 10.10
N ASP A 119 -22.11 -1.65 8.87
CA ASP A 119 -21.16 -2.68 8.42
C ASP A 119 -19.73 -2.15 8.43
N LEU A 120 -18.79 -2.94 8.94
CA LEU A 120 -17.35 -2.67 8.83
C LEU A 120 -16.90 -2.96 7.40
N VAL A 121 -16.20 -2.01 6.80
CA VAL A 121 -15.72 -2.08 5.41
C VAL A 121 -14.26 -1.65 5.27
N ALA A 122 -13.56 -2.30 4.33
CA ALA A 122 -12.32 -1.82 3.78
C ALA A 122 -12.59 -1.18 2.42
N VAL A 123 -12.03 0.00 2.17
CA VAL A 123 -12.24 0.74 0.93
C VAL A 123 -11.20 0.32 -0.09
N PHE A 124 -11.63 -0.31 -1.18
CA PHE A 124 -10.77 -0.55 -2.34
C PHE A 124 -10.47 0.77 -3.04
N GLY A 125 -9.19 1.10 -3.21
CA GLY A 125 -8.78 2.42 -3.71
C GLY A 125 -8.77 2.56 -5.25
N GLY A 126 -8.83 1.46 -6.01
CA GLY A 126 -8.78 1.48 -7.47
C GLY A 126 -10.18 1.64 -8.10
N TRP A 127 -10.76 2.84 -8.06
CA TRP A 127 -12.11 3.10 -8.54
C TRP A 127 -12.16 3.17 -10.07
N GLY A 128 -12.26 2.01 -10.72
CA GLY A 128 -12.33 1.90 -12.18
C GLY A 128 -13.71 2.28 -12.76
N CYS A 129 -13.76 2.50 -14.07
CA CYS A 129 -14.99 2.90 -14.76
C CYS A 129 -16.06 1.77 -14.88
N GLY A 130 -15.70 0.52 -14.57
CA GLY A 130 -16.59 -0.64 -14.60
C GLY A 130 -16.88 -1.22 -16.00
N HIS A 131 -16.58 -0.53 -17.10
CA HIS A 131 -16.97 -0.95 -18.45
C HIS A 131 -15.81 -1.18 -19.43
N CYS A 132 -14.61 -0.67 -19.18
CA CYS A 132 -13.44 -0.91 -20.04
C CYS A 132 -12.91 -2.36 -19.89
N ILE A 133 -12.04 -2.76 -20.82
CA ILE A 133 -11.49 -4.11 -20.82
C ILE A 133 -10.73 -4.45 -19.53
N TYR A 134 -10.05 -3.48 -18.92
CA TYR A 134 -9.33 -3.67 -17.67
C TYR A 134 -10.29 -3.96 -16.51
N CYS A 135 -11.34 -3.14 -16.36
CA CYS A 135 -12.36 -3.35 -15.33
C CYS A 135 -13.11 -4.68 -15.53
N LYS A 136 -13.48 -5.02 -16.77
CA LYS A 136 -14.20 -6.26 -17.06
C LYS A 136 -13.42 -7.54 -16.75
N ARG A 137 -12.09 -7.49 -16.77
CA ARG A 137 -11.25 -8.62 -16.37
C ARG A 137 -10.80 -8.57 -14.91
N GLY A 138 -11.26 -7.57 -14.14
CA GLY A 138 -10.94 -7.41 -12.72
C GLY A 138 -9.59 -6.75 -12.45
N ASP A 139 -9.12 -5.88 -13.33
CA ASP A 139 -7.89 -5.09 -13.15
C ASP A 139 -8.24 -3.59 -13.07
N GLU A 140 -9.18 -3.23 -12.20
CA GLU A 140 -9.74 -1.87 -12.06
C GLU A 140 -8.66 -0.83 -11.76
N GLN A 141 -7.62 -1.20 -11.01
CA GLN A 141 -6.53 -0.31 -10.60
C GLN A 141 -5.69 0.22 -11.78
N ILE A 142 -5.71 -0.47 -12.93
CA ILE A 142 -5.05 -0.01 -14.17
C ILE A 142 -6.05 0.51 -15.23
N CYS A 143 -7.29 0.79 -14.84
CA CYS A 143 -8.25 1.46 -15.69
C CYS A 143 -7.73 2.86 -16.06
N GLN A 144 -7.80 3.24 -17.34
CA GLN A 144 -7.34 4.56 -17.80
C GLN A 144 -8.12 5.72 -17.19
N SER A 145 -9.37 5.46 -16.75
CA SER A 145 -10.23 6.44 -16.07
C SER A 145 -10.35 6.12 -14.58
N ALA A 146 -9.40 5.38 -14.01
CA ALA A 146 -9.43 5.08 -12.58
C ALA A 146 -9.34 6.36 -11.76
N LYS A 147 -10.08 6.37 -10.66
CA LYS A 147 -10.03 7.39 -9.63
C LYS A 147 -9.48 6.77 -8.35
N TRP A 148 -8.88 7.60 -7.51
CA TRP A 148 -8.27 7.15 -6.27
C TRP A 148 -8.64 8.12 -5.15
N PRO A 149 -9.10 7.65 -3.99
CA PRO A 149 -9.40 8.52 -2.85
C PRO A 149 -8.14 9.30 -2.46
N GLY A 150 -8.28 10.61 -2.28
CA GLY A 150 -7.19 11.48 -1.86
C GLY A 150 -6.10 11.75 -2.90
N LEU A 151 -6.04 11.01 -3.99
CA LEU A 151 -5.01 11.12 -5.04
C LEU A 151 -5.58 11.55 -6.41
N SER A 152 -6.87 11.79 -6.51
CA SER A 152 -7.58 12.26 -7.72
C SER A 152 -8.52 13.41 -7.37
N GLU A 153 -9.63 13.58 -8.11
CA GLU A 153 -10.66 14.58 -7.79
C GLU A 153 -11.42 14.32 -6.48
N TYR A 154 -11.48 13.08 -6.00
CA TYR A 154 -12.12 12.73 -4.74
C TYR A 154 -11.22 13.03 -3.54
N ASP A 155 -11.79 13.52 -2.47
CA ASP A 155 -11.12 13.63 -1.18
C ASP A 155 -10.86 12.25 -0.59
N GLY A 156 -9.88 12.16 0.31
CA GLY A 156 -9.41 10.92 0.92
C GLY A 156 -9.81 10.75 2.39
N GLY A 157 -9.20 9.77 3.01
CA GLY A 157 -9.52 9.32 4.37
C GLY A 157 -8.92 10.14 5.51
N PHE A 158 -8.14 11.21 5.24
CA PHE A 158 -7.69 12.12 6.31
C PHE A 158 -8.82 13.05 6.74
N SER A 159 -10.00 12.48 6.91
CA SER A 159 -11.21 13.13 7.38
C SER A 159 -12.11 12.15 8.13
N GLU A 160 -13.12 12.66 8.85
CA GLU A 160 -14.04 11.81 9.61
C GLU A 160 -14.97 10.98 8.71
N TYR A 161 -15.24 11.44 7.50
CA TYR A 161 -16.10 10.75 6.54
C TYR A 161 -15.50 10.79 5.13
N LEU A 162 -15.71 9.70 4.41
CA LEU A 162 -15.31 9.52 3.01
C LEU A 162 -16.52 9.21 2.15
N LEU A 163 -16.71 9.95 1.05
CA LEU A 163 -17.65 9.61 0.00
C LEU A 163 -17.00 8.60 -0.97
N VAL A 164 -17.60 7.43 -1.08
CA VAL A 164 -17.20 6.39 -2.03
C VAL A 164 -18.20 6.37 -3.20
N PRO A 165 -17.75 6.50 -4.46
CA PRO A 165 -18.66 6.71 -5.59
C PRO A 165 -19.52 5.49 -5.94
N SER A 166 -19.19 4.30 -5.48
CA SER A 166 -20.02 3.11 -5.63
C SER A 166 -19.75 2.11 -4.52
N TYR A 167 -20.80 1.47 -4.01
CA TYR A 167 -20.71 0.37 -3.05
C TYR A 167 -19.85 -0.79 -3.53
N LYS A 168 -19.62 -0.93 -4.84
CA LYS A 168 -18.78 -1.97 -5.48
C LYS A 168 -17.30 -1.84 -5.10
N PHE A 169 -16.88 -0.70 -4.59
CA PHE A 169 -15.53 -0.45 -4.11
C PHE A 169 -15.36 -0.73 -2.61
N LEU A 170 -16.36 -1.30 -1.95
CA LEU A 170 -16.33 -1.63 -0.53
C LEU A 170 -16.25 -3.13 -0.32
N VAL A 171 -15.24 -3.59 0.38
CA VAL A 171 -15.16 -4.97 0.85
C VAL A 171 -15.75 -5.03 2.26
N ARG A 172 -16.92 -5.67 2.37
CA ARG A 172 -17.55 -5.88 3.66
C ARG A 172 -16.77 -6.88 4.51
N VAL A 173 -16.47 -6.49 5.72
CA VAL A 173 -15.79 -7.34 6.70
C VAL A 173 -16.82 -7.79 7.73
N ASP A 174 -17.15 -9.09 7.77
CA ASP A 174 -18.12 -9.58 8.75
C ASP A 174 -17.54 -9.48 10.17
N GLY A 175 -18.00 -8.48 10.92
CA GLY A 175 -17.54 -8.21 12.28
C GLY A 175 -17.84 -9.30 13.28
N ARG A 176 -18.74 -10.28 12.96
CA ARG A 176 -18.99 -11.45 13.80
C ARG A 176 -17.99 -12.58 13.56
N ALA A 177 -17.33 -12.57 12.41
CA ALA A 177 -16.36 -13.61 12.02
C ALA A 177 -14.90 -13.16 12.24
N THR A 178 -14.66 -11.95 12.73
CA THR A 178 -13.30 -11.43 12.89
C THR A 178 -13.19 -10.43 14.05
N SER A 179 -12.00 -10.38 14.65
CA SER A 179 -11.59 -9.34 15.61
C SER A 179 -10.88 -8.16 14.96
N LEU A 180 -10.74 -8.15 13.61
CA LEU A 180 -10.04 -7.08 12.90
C LEU A 180 -10.72 -5.73 13.12
N LYS A 181 -9.91 -4.72 13.37
CA LYS A 181 -10.32 -3.34 13.60
C LYS A 181 -9.97 -2.47 12.38
N PRO A 182 -10.58 -1.29 12.22
CA PRO A 182 -10.25 -0.40 11.11
C PRO A 182 -8.76 -0.11 10.97
N GLU A 183 -8.04 0.06 12.07
CA GLU A 183 -6.60 0.32 12.05
C GLU A 183 -5.75 -0.85 11.53
N GLU A 184 -6.26 -2.07 11.57
CA GLU A 184 -5.62 -3.26 10.99
C GLU A 184 -6.04 -3.46 9.53
N LEU A 185 -7.24 -3.01 9.17
CA LEU A 185 -7.80 -3.12 7.82
C LEU A 185 -7.28 -2.03 6.89
N ALA A 186 -7.18 -0.78 7.35
CA ALA A 186 -6.79 0.36 6.52
C ALA A 186 -5.47 0.11 5.77
N PRO A 187 -4.36 -0.29 6.41
CA PRO A 187 -3.11 -0.55 5.70
C PRO A 187 -3.19 -1.73 4.73
N LEU A 188 -4.15 -2.66 4.91
CA LEU A 188 -4.32 -3.77 3.98
C LEU A 188 -4.87 -3.34 2.63
N THR A 189 -5.49 -2.15 2.53
CA THR A 189 -6.09 -1.65 1.29
C THR A 189 -5.07 -1.13 0.28
N ASP A 190 -3.81 -0.85 0.70
CA ASP A 190 -2.69 -0.54 -0.19
C ASP A 190 -1.38 -1.18 0.28
N ALA A 191 -0.83 -0.82 1.45
CA ALA A 191 0.47 -1.36 1.91
C ALA A 191 0.47 -2.89 1.99
N GLY A 192 -0.65 -3.51 2.33
CA GLY A 192 -0.85 -4.96 2.29
C GLY A 192 -1.18 -5.48 0.89
N LEU A 193 -2.02 -4.79 0.14
CA LEU A 193 -2.52 -5.25 -1.15
C LEU A 193 -1.44 -5.22 -2.26
N THR A 194 -0.66 -4.15 -2.32
CA THR A 194 0.35 -3.93 -3.36
C THR A 194 1.42 -5.04 -3.41
N PRO A 195 2.07 -5.44 -2.31
CA PRO A 195 3.03 -6.55 -2.35
C PRO A 195 2.36 -7.91 -2.54
N TYR A 196 1.10 -8.09 -2.10
CA TYR A 196 0.34 -9.31 -2.37
C TYR A 196 0.21 -9.56 -3.88
N ARG A 197 -0.30 -8.55 -4.63
CA ARG A 197 -0.39 -8.61 -6.09
C ARG A 197 0.98 -8.83 -6.73
N ALA A 198 2.00 -8.12 -6.28
CA ALA A 198 3.35 -8.22 -6.84
C ALA A 198 3.89 -9.65 -6.75
N ILE A 199 3.81 -10.29 -5.59
CA ILE A 199 4.23 -11.70 -5.40
C ILE A 199 3.32 -12.65 -6.17
N LYS A 200 2.00 -12.43 -6.16
CA LYS A 200 1.03 -13.28 -6.87
C LYS A 200 1.30 -13.34 -8.38
N LYS A 201 1.73 -12.23 -9.00
CA LYS A 201 2.09 -12.17 -10.43
C LYS A 201 3.24 -13.11 -10.80
N VAL A 202 4.18 -13.33 -9.90
CA VAL A 202 5.42 -14.09 -10.14
C VAL A 202 5.49 -15.40 -9.34
N ARG A 203 4.42 -15.78 -8.66
CA ARG A 203 4.41 -16.98 -7.81
C ARG A 203 4.76 -18.28 -8.56
N HIS A 204 4.55 -18.30 -9.88
CA HIS A 204 4.92 -19.44 -10.74
C HIS A 204 6.43 -19.67 -10.85
N LEU A 205 7.26 -18.68 -10.47
CA LEU A 205 8.71 -18.76 -10.40
C LEU A 205 9.22 -19.20 -9.01
N LEU A 206 8.32 -19.36 -8.03
CA LEU A 206 8.62 -19.68 -6.65
C LEU A 206 8.29 -21.16 -6.36
N GLY A 207 8.94 -21.71 -5.35
CA GLY A 207 8.77 -23.10 -4.93
C GLY A 207 9.97 -23.59 -4.12
N PRO A 208 10.04 -24.88 -3.77
CA PRO A 208 11.19 -25.45 -3.08
C PRO A 208 12.49 -25.19 -3.86
N ASN A 209 13.57 -24.86 -3.16
CA ASN A 209 14.87 -24.50 -3.73
C ASN A 209 14.89 -23.23 -4.59
N LYS A 210 13.83 -22.40 -4.52
CA LYS A 210 13.79 -21.09 -5.13
C LYS A 210 14.06 -20.03 -4.08
N ASN A 211 14.48 -18.84 -4.53
CA ASN A 211 14.83 -17.73 -3.66
C ASN A 211 14.09 -16.47 -4.09
N VAL A 212 13.48 -15.77 -3.13
CA VAL A 212 12.84 -14.47 -3.36
C VAL A 212 13.49 -13.41 -2.46
N ALA A 213 13.94 -12.31 -3.04
CA ALA A 213 14.47 -11.18 -2.30
C ALA A 213 13.45 -10.04 -2.25
N ILE A 214 13.26 -9.46 -1.07
CA ILE A 214 12.45 -8.27 -0.83
C ILE A 214 13.41 -7.12 -0.52
N ILE A 215 13.50 -6.13 -1.40
CA ILE A 215 14.37 -4.95 -1.23
C ILE A 215 13.54 -3.79 -0.71
N GLY A 216 13.95 -3.26 0.45
CA GLY A 216 13.25 -2.22 1.17
C GLY A 216 12.18 -2.78 2.11
N ILE A 217 12.51 -2.87 3.40
CA ILE A 217 11.58 -3.35 4.43
C ILE A 217 10.86 -2.15 5.04
N GLY A 218 10.07 -1.48 4.19
CA GLY A 218 9.07 -0.48 4.52
C GLY A 218 7.68 -1.12 4.66
N GLY A 219 6.56 -0.33 4.54
CA GLY A 219 5.17 -0.83 4.58
C GLY A 219 4.95 -1.99 3.65
N LEU A 220 5.31 -1.76 2.41
CA LEU A 220 5.19 -2.76 1.35
C LEU A 220 6.07 -3.98 1.62
N GLY A 221 7.35 -3.76 1.98
CA GLY A 221 8.31 -4.86 2.15
C GLY A 221 7.99 -5.75 3.35
N PHE A 222 7.49 -5.19 4.45
CA PHE A 222 7.08 -5.94 5.62
C PHE A 222 5.95 -6.93 5.31
N TYR A 223 4.94 -6.49 4.54
CA TYR A 223 3.91 -7.40 4.03
C TYR A 223 4.45 -8.30 2.91
N GLY A 224 5.36 -7.79 2.08
CA GLY A 224 6.01 -8.55 1.01
C GLY A 224 6.74 -9.80 1.52
N VAL A 225 7.47 -9.70 2.63
CA VAL A 225 8.10 -10.85 3.29
C VAL A 225 7.06 -11.91 3.68
N GLN A 226 5.96 -11.50 4.29
CA GLN A 226 4.90 -12.42 4.72
C GLN A 226 4.22 -13.10 3.53
N TYR A 227 3.93 -12.35 2.47
CA TYR A 227 3.32 -12.93 1.26
C TYR A 227 4.28 -13.81 0.49
N ALA A 228 5.59 -13.52 0.50
CA ALA A 228 6.59 -14.42 -0.06
C ALA A 228 6.61 -15.77 0.68
N GLN A 229 6.44 -15.77 2.00
CA GLN A 229 6.27 -17.01 2.77
C GLN A 229 4.96 -17.74 2.47
N ILE A 230 3.85 -17.01 2.40
CA ILE A 230 2.50 -17.59 2.21
C ILE A 230 2.32 -18.14 0.78
N LEU A 231 2.76 -17.39 -0.23
CA LEU A 231 2.55 -17.70 -1.65
C LEU A 231 3.74 -18.37 -2.31
N GLY A 232 4.92 -18.33 -1.68
CA GLY A 232 6.18 -18.80 -2.25
C GLY A 232 6.37 -20.31 -2.26
N SER A 233 5.42 -21.08 -1.70
CA SER A 233 5.40 -22.55 -1.77
C SER A 233 6.72 -23.20 -1.31
N GLY A 234 7.36 -22.67 -0.26
CA GLY A 234 8.61 -23.17 0.27
C GLY A 234 9.89 -22.53 -0.32
N ALA A 235 9.76 -21.42 -1.03
CA ALA A 235 10.91 -20.62 -1.45
C ALA A 235 11.57 -19.96 -0.24
N ASN A 236 12.91 -19.80 -0.26
CA ASN A 236 13.64 -19.03 0.74
C ASN A 236 13.36 -17.51 0.56
N VAL A 237 13.08 -16.82 1.64
CA VAL A 237 12.79 -15.39 1.66
C VAL A 237 13.98 -14.60 2.21
N LEU A 238 14.56 -13.74 1.39
CA LEU A 238 15.66 -12.85 1.73
C LEU A 238 15.13 -11.43 1.90
N ALA A 239 15.29 -10.84 3.07
CA ALA A 239 14.98 -9.43 3.32
C ALA A 239 16.24 -8.59 3.21
N ILE A 240 16.18 -7.50 2.44
CA ILE A 240 17.30 -6.59 2.15
C ILE A 240 16.89 -5.17 2.53
N ASP A 241 17.56 -4.57 3.51
CA ASP A 241 17.37 -3.16 3.91
C ASP A 241 18.69 -2.59 4.43
N ARG A 242 18.75 -1.28 4.64
CA ARG A 242 19.89 -0.59 5.26
C ARG A 242 19.76 -0.45 6.78
N SER A 243 18.62 -0.81 7.36
CA SER A 243 18.31 -0.69 8.79
C SER A 243 18.23 -2.07 9.42
N ASP A 244 19.08 -2.32 10.41
CA ASP A 244 19.08 -3.58 11.16
C ASP A 244 17.76 -3.79 11.92
N ASP A 245 17.15 -2.73 12.47
CA ASP A 245 15.84 -2.82 13.14
C ASP A 245 14.75 -3.35 12.21
N LYS A 246 14.74 -2.89 10.95
CA LYS A 246 13.80 -3.38 9.94
C LYS A 246 14.08 -4.82 9.54
N LEU A 247 15.34 -5.20 9.48
CA LEU A 247 15.75 -6.57 9.17
C LEU A 247 15.34 -7.53 10.29
N GLU A 248 15.45 -7.13 11.56
CA GLU A 248 14.92 -7.92 12.69
C GLU A 248 13.40 -8.08 12.63
N LEU A 249 12.67 -7.02 12.26
CA LEU A 249 11.22 -7.13 12.02
C LEU A 249 10.90 -8.11 10.89
N ALA A 250 11.65 -8.05 9.78
CA ALA A 250 11.48 -8.98 8.66
C ALA A 250 11.71 -10.45 9.09
N LYS A 251 12.74 -10.70 9.90
CA LYS A 251 13.00 -12.00 10.49
C LYS A 251 11.84 -12.49 11.36
N GLY A 252 11.29 -11.59 12.18
CA GLY A 252 10.12 -11.87 13.05
C GLY A 252 8.84 -12.22 12.29
N VAL A 253 8.75 -11.92 10.99
CA VAL A 253 7.60 -12.22 10.13
C VAL A 253 7.91 -13.23 9.01
N GLY A 254 9.08 -13.90 9.07
CA GLY A 254 9.35 -15.06 8.24
C GLY A 254 10.44 -14.89 7.18
N ALA A 255 11.27 -13.85 7.24
CA ALA A 255 12.48 -13.83 6.41
C ALA A 255 13.44 -14.91 6.88
N ASP A 256 13.88 -15.79 5.98
CA ASP A 256 14.87 -16.83 6.27
C ASP A 256 16.28 -16.23 6.39
N PHE A 257 16.55 -15.19 5.58
CA PHE A 257 17.81 -14.46 5.58
C PHE A 257 17.58 -12.96 5.59
N THR A 258 18.47 -12.25 6.29
CA THR A 258 18.47 -10.78 6.34
C THR A 258 19.81 -10.24 5.92
N LEU A 259 19.82 -9.21 5.05
CA LEU A 259 21.03 -8.64 4.47
C LEU A 259 21.01 -7.12 4.59
N ASN A 260 21.96 -6.56 5.34
CA ASN A 260 22.11 -5.12 5.44
C ASN A 260 22.91 -4.59 4.23
N ILE A 261 22.25 -3.76 3.40
CA ILE A 261 22.80 -3.19 2.17
C ILE A 261 23.67 -1.95 2.43
N ALA A 262 23.69 -1.38 3.65
CA ALA A 262 24.59 -0.27 3.98
C ALA A 262 26.09 -0.66 3.80
N MET A 263 26.37 -1.95 3.82
CA MET A 263 27.66 -2.54 3.49
C MET A 263 27.62 -3.17 2.09
N LEU A 264 27.48 -2.35 1.04
CA LEU A 264 27.33 -2.79 -0.36
C LEU A 264 28.46 -3.72 -0.84
N GLU A 265 29.70 -3.57 -0.32
CA GLU A 265 30.79 -4.49 -0.57
C GLU A 265 30.48 -5.88 -0.02
N GLY A 266 30.20 -6.81 -0.94
CA GLY A 266 30.02 -8.23 -0.61
C GLY A 266 28.57 -8.72 -0.55
N ILE A 267 27.54 -7.89 -0.84
CA ILE A 267 26.14 -8.38 -0.87
C ILE A 267 25.99 -9.53 -1.88
N ARG A 268 26.61 -9.40 -3.06
CA ARG A 268 26.62 -10.46 -4.06
C ARG A 268 27.23 -11.75 -3.51
N LYS A 269 28.39 -11.66 -2.84
CA LYS A 269 29.04 -12.84 -2.24
C LYS A 269 28.17 -13.53 -1.19
N LYS A 270 27.48 -12.73 -0.34
CA LYS A 270 26.55 -13.29 0.67
C LYS A 270 25.39 -14.01 -0.01
N ILE A 271 24.81 -13.42 -1.05
CA ILE A 271 23.75 -14.04 -1.83
C ILE A 271 24.24 -15.29 -2.56
N ASP A 272 25.44 -15.28 -3.13
CA ASP A 272 26.03 -16.45 -3.77
C ASP A 272 26.20 -17.61 -2.78
N ILE A 273 26.60 -17.32 -1.54
CA ILE A 273 26.67 -18.35 -0.48
C ILE A 273 25.27 -18.92 -0.20
N ILE A 274 24.27 -18.06 0.03
CA ILE A 274 22.89 -18.47 0.36
C ILE A 274 22.26 -19.27 -0.79
N THR A 275 22.50 -18.85 -2.04
CA THR A 275 21.86 -19.40 -3.24
C THR A 275 22.73 -20.39 -4.01
N HIS A 276 23.87 -20.80 -3.42
CA HIS A 276 24.86 -21.67 -4.07
C HIS A 276 25.31 -21.15 -5.44
N GLY A 277 25.50 -19.85 -5.57
CA GLY A 277 25.94 -19.16 -6.79
C GLY A 277 24.85 -18.94 -7.85
N GLN A 278 23.62 -19.39 -7.63
CA GLN A 278 22.53 -19.25 -8.61
C GLN A 278 21.94 -17.84 -8.65
N GLY A 279 21.93 -17.14 -7.51
CA GLY A 279 21.19 -15.90 -7.35
C GLY A 279 19.73 -16.12 -6.96
N VAL A 280 18.91 -15.04 -6.95
CA VAL A 280 17.50 -15.09 -6.55
C VAL A 280 16.60 -15.19 -7.78
N ASP A 281 15.51 -15.95 -7.68
CA ASP A 281 14.59 -16.17 -8.79
C ASP A 281 13.59 -15.02 -8.94
N VAL A 282 13.25 -14.35 -7.83
CA VAL A 282 12.36 -13.20 -7.82
C VAL A 282 12.96 -12.09 -6.93
N VAL A 283 12.87 -10.87 -7.39
CA VAL A 283 13.12 -9.67 -6.57
C VAL A 283 11.84 -8.82 -6.55
N LEU A 284 11.36 -8.50 -5.36
CA LEU A 284 10.36 -7.46 -5.14
C LEU A 284 11.09 -6.18 -4.69
N ASP A 285 11.14 -5.17 -5.55
CA ASP A 285 11.70 -3.86 -5.21
C ASP A 285 10.60 -2.90 -4.76
N THR A 286 10.56 -2.63 -3.45
CA THR A 286 9.58 -1.72 -2.84
C THR A 286 10.11 -0.29 -2.72
N VAL A 287 11.30 -0.02 -3.22
CA VAL A 287 11.97 1.28 -3.18
C VAL A 287 11.96 1.94 -4.57
N GLY A 288 12.44 1.24 -5.58
CA GLY A 288 12.44 1.74 -6.96
C GLY A 288 13.49 2.84 -7.20
N LEU A 289 14.60 2.85 -6.49
CA LEU A 289 15.76 3.69 -6.76
C LEU A 289 16.71 3.01 -7.75
N GLU A 290 17.54 3.80 -8.46
CA GLU A 290 18.56 3.26 -9.37
C GLU A 290 19.44 2.22 -8.66
N ILE A 291 19.90 2.51 -7.45
CA ILE A 291 20.76 1.61 -6.66
C ILE A 291 20.06 0.30 -6.27
N THR A 292 18.74 0.33 -5.98
CA THR A 292 18.00 -0.89 -5.65
C THR A 292 17.73 -1.74 -6.88
N LEU A 293 17.49 -1.12 -8.03
CA LEU A 293 17.33 -1.80 -9.30
C LEU A 293 18.64 -2.42 -9.79
N ASP A 294 19.76 -1.70 -9.67
CA ASP A 294 21.09 -2.25 -9.98
C ASP A 294 21.41 -3.46 -9.08
N THR A 295 21.08 -3.34 -7.80
CA THR A 295 21.21 -4.47 -6.86
C THR A 295 20.37 -5.64 -7.32
N ALA A 296 19.08 -5.40 -7.66
CA ALA A 296 18.16 -6.43 -8.11
C ALA A 296 18.68 -7.18 -9.35
N VAL A 297 19.16 -6.46 -10.37
CA VAL A 297 19.74 -7.07 -11.59
C VAL A 297 20.97 -7.89 -11.28
N ASN A 298 21.84 -7.40 -10.37
CA ASN A 298 23.09 -8.08 -10.04
C ASN A 298 22.87 -9.40 -9.29
N ILE A 299 21.85 -9.46 -8.42
CA ILE A 299 21.57 -10.67 -7.62
C ILE A 299 20.62 -11.65 -8.33
N LEU A 300 19.98 -11.24 -9.42
CA LEU A 300 18.96 -12.04 -10.10
C LEU A 300 19.55 -13.26 -10.82
N ASN A 301 18.84 -14.38 -10.70
CA ASN A 301 19.10 -15.62 -11.43
C ASN A 301 18.70 -15.50 -12.91
N ARG A 302 19.07 -16.49 -13.74
CA ARG A 302 18.55 -16.66 -15.11
C ARG A 302 17.06 -16.96 -15.07
N ASN A 303 16.31 -16.46 -16.06
CA ASN A 303 14.85 -16.54 -16.12
C ASN A 303 14.12 -15.98 -14.89
N GLY A 304 14.82 -15.16 -14.08
CA GLY A 304 14.23 -14.54 -12.91
C GLY A 304 13.35 -13.33 -13.26
N ALA A 305 12.65 -12.82 -12.26
CA ALA A 305 11.80 -11.64 -12.42
C ALA A 305 12.08 -10.58 -11.36
N ILE A 306 12.13 -9.31 -11.77
CA ILE A 306 12.11 -8.15 -10.90
C ILE A 306 10.71 -7.54 -10.97
N VAL A 307 10.03 -7.43 -9.83
CA VAL A 307 8.75 -6.74 -9.72
C VAL A 307 8.98 -5.43 -8.98
N VAL A 308 8.71 -4.31 -9.66
CA VAL A 308 8.92 -2.96 -9.12
C VAL A 308 7.59 -2.39 -8.68
N VAL A 309 7.51 -1.99 -7.42
CA VAL A 309 6.35 -1.30 -6.81
C VAL A 309 6.75 0.05 -6.21
N GLY A 310 8.03 0.23 -5.86
CA GLY A 310 8.56 1.48 -5.34
C GLY A 310 8.62 2.59 -6.39
N LEU A 311 8.41 3.84 -5.99
CA LEU A 311 8.32 5.01 -6.89
C LEU A 311 9.24 6.16 -6.48
N PHE A 312 10.35 5.89 -5.76
CA PHE A 312 11.30 6.94 -5.38
C PHE A 312 12.21 7.37 -6.54
N GLY A 313 12.45 6.49 -7.51
CA GLY A 313 13.23 6.78 -8.71
C GLY A 313 12.38 7.39 -9.84
N ARG A 314 13.04 7.69 -10.94
CA ARG A 314 12.41 8.31 -12.13
C ARG A 314 12.32 7.37 -13.32
N GLU A 315 13.25 6.45 -13.44
CA GLU A 315 13.41 5.56 -14.60
C GLU A 315 14.02 4.21 -14.18
N ILE A 316 13.79 3.20 -14.99
CA ILE A 316 14.42 1.89 -14.86
C ILE A 316 15.53 1.81 -15.90
N LYS A 317 16.78 1.59 -15.44
CA LYS A 317 17.93 1.30 -16.30
C LYS A 317 18.27 -0.17 -16.16
N ALA A 318 18.28 -0.90 -17.26
CA ALA A 318 18.67 -2.31 -17.27
C ALA A 318 19.84 -2.52 -18.23
N PRO A 319 20.91 -3.24 -17.82
CA PRO A 319 22.05 -3.52 -18.67
C PRO A 319 21.64 -4.51 -19.75
N LEU A 320 21.67 -4.06 -21.00
CA LEU A 320 21.14 -4.82 -22.16
C LEU A 320 21.76 -6.21 -22.27
N PHE A 321 23.09 -6.31 -22.13
CA PHE A 321 23.79 -7.60 -22.24
C PHE A 321 23.30 -8.62 -21.20
N GLN A 322 23.18 -8.18 -19.95
CA GLN A 322 22.71 -9.06 -18.87
C GLN A 322 21.23 -9.46 -19.06
N THR A 323 20.40 -8.51 -19.53
CA THR A 323 18.98 -8.76 -19.81
C THR A 323 18.82 -9.89 -20.82
N VAL A 324 19.59 -9.84 -21.92
CA VAL A 324 19.54 -10.85 -22.98
C VAL A 324 20.12 -12.19 -22.52
N ILE A 325 21.31 -12.20 -21.92
CA ILE A 325 22.01 -13.44 -21.53
C ILE A 325 21.29 -14.19 -20.38
N LYS A 326 20.64 -13.45 -19.49
CA LYS A 326 19.90 -14.07 -18.37
C LYS A 326 18.42 -14.33 -18.70
N GLU A 327 17.89 -13.76 -19.78
CA GLU A 327 16.47 -13.83 -20.17
C GLU A 327 15.52 -13.44 -19.01
N PHE A 328 15.91 -12.43 -18.22
CA PHE A 328 15.11 -12.02 -17.06
C PHE A 328 14.02 -11.01 -17.45
N GLN A 329 13.03 -10.86 -16.57
CA GLN A 329 11.91 -9.95 -16.75
C GLN A 329 11.97 -8.82 -15.73
N ILE A 330 11.60 -7.60 -16.16
CA ILE A 330 11.29 -6.47 -15.27
C ILE A 330 9.83 -6.09 -15.51
N GLN A 331 9.03 -6.07 -14.46
CA GLN A 331 7.63 -5.69 -14.55
C GLN A 331 7.22 -4.75 -13.43
N GLY A 332 6.41 -3.75 -13.75
CA GLY A 332 5.73 -2.93 -12.77
C GLY A 332 4.52 -3.66 -12.16
N SER A 333 4.18 -3.31 -10.93
CA SER A 333 2.92 -3.72 -10.32
C SER A 333 2.31 -2.53 -9.58
N LEU A 334 1.09 -2.18 -9.95
CA LEU A 334 0.34 -1.09 -9.34
C LEU A 334 -0.73 -1.67 -8.43
N TRP A 335 -0.70 -1.25 -7.13
CA TRP A 335 -1.76 -1.58 -6.18
C TRP A 335 -2.12 -3.08 -6.21
N GLY A 336 -3.43 -3.40 -6.14
CA GLY A 336 -4.02 -4.69 -6.44
C GLY A 336 -5.45 -4.49 -6.94
N ASN A 337 -6.14 -5.54 -7.28
CA ASN A 337 -7.54 -5.50 -7.66
C ASN A 337 -8.48 -5.80 -6.49
N TYR A 338 -9.79 -5.63 -6.70
CA TYR A 338 -10.82 -5.88 -5.69
C TYR A 338 -10.78 -7.31 -5.14
N ASN A 339 -10.63 -8.32 -6.00
CA ASN A 339 -10.58 -9.72 -5.58
C ASN A 339 -9.34 -10.02 -4.73
N GLU A 340 -8.21 -9.42 -5.09
CA GLU A 340 -6.97 -9.55 -4.33
C GLU A 340 -7.09 -8.90 -2.94
N LEU A 341 -7.82 -7.78 -2.82
CA LEU A 341 -8.14 -7.21 -1.51
C LEU A 341 -8.99 -8.15 -0.67
N CYS A 342 -10.00 -8.80 -1.26
CA CYS A 342 -10.78 -9.83 -0.56
C CYS A 342 -9.89 -10.98 -0.07
N GLU A 343 -8.96 -11.46 -0.89
CA GLU A 343 -8.02 -12.52 -0.52
C GLU A 343 -7.10 -12.09 0.64
N VAL A 344 -6.59 -10.87 0.60
CA VAL A 344 -5.75 -10.28 1.67
C VAL A 344 -6.52 -10.20 3.00
N ILE A 345 -7.76 -9.72 2.97
CA ILE A 345 -8.62 -9.65 4.15
C ILE A 345 -8.91 -11.05 4.72
N GLU A 346 -9.17 -12.04 3.86
CA GLU A 346 -9.36 -13.43 4.32
C GLU A 346 -8.10 -14.03 4.94
N LEU A 347 -6.91 -13.69 4.44
CA LEU A 347 -5.64 -14.08 5.08
C LEU A 347 -5.49 -13.43 6.45
N ALA A 348 -5.84 -12.15 6.58
CA ALA A 348 -5.78 -11.41 7.84
C ALA A 348 -6.78 -11.97 8.87
N LYS A 349 -8.02 -12.29 8.47
CA LYS A 349 -9.01 -12.94 9.33
C LYS A 349 -8.51 -14.27 9.91
N LYS A 350 -7.70 -15.01 9.16
CA LYS A 350 -7.10 -16.28 9.59
C LYS A 350 -5.84 -16.09 10.43
N THR A 351 -5.56 -14.86 10.87
CA THR A 351 -4.36 -14.48 11.66
C THR A 351 -3.04 -14.86 11.00
N LYS A 352 -3.04 -14.98 9.66
CA LYS A 352 -1.82 -15.28 8.89
C LYS A 352 -0.97 -14.04 8.56
N ILE A 353 -1.52 -12.85 8.78
CA ILE A 353 -0.85 -11.57 8.55
C ILE A 353 -0.60 -10.90 9.88
N LYS A 354 0.64 -10.57 10.16
CA LYS A 354 1.05 -9.76 11.30
C LYS A 354 1.06 -8.29 10.90
N HIS A 355 0.67 -7.43 11.82
CA HIS A 355 0.64 -5.98 11.64
C HIS A 355 1.65 -5.33 12.59
N GLN A 356 2.35 -4.30 12.11
CA GLN A 356 3.18 -3.41 12.92
C GLN A 356 2.61 -2.00 12.75
N ILE A 357 1.70 -1.60 13.64
CA ILE A 357 0.89 -0.38 13.51
C ILE A 357 1.22 0.59 14.62
N LYS A 358 1.47 1.86 14.28
CA LYS A 358 1.48 2.98 15.22
C LYS A 358 0.29 3.88 14.94
N LYS A 359 -0.48 4.19 15.98
CA LYS A 359 -1.70 4.98 15.87
C LYS A 359 -1.48 6.41 16.29
N PHE A 360 -2.06 7.32 15.54
CA PHE A 360 -2.08 8.75 15.80
C PHE A 360 -3.51 9.28 15.68
N SER A 361 -3.84 10.35 16.39
CA SER A 361 -5.08 11.09 16.14
C SER A 361 -4.92 11.97 14.90
N LEU A 362 -6.01 12.28 14.19
CA LEU A 362 -6.00 13.21 13.06
C LEU A 362 -5.40 14.57 13.43
N SER A 363 -5.61 15.04 14.66
CA SER A 363 -5.03 16.29 15.19
C SER A 363 -3.50 16.28 15.29
N LYS A 364 -2.85 15.12 15.14
CA LYS A 364 -1.39 14.95 15.18
C LYS A 364 -0.84 14.52 13.80
N VAL A 365 -1.51 14.88 12.73
CA VAL A 365 -1.16 14.48 11.36
C VAL A 365 0.13 15.16 10.85
N ASN A 366 0.56 16.27 11.46
CA ASN A 366 1.81 16.96 11.18
C ASN A 366 2.93 16.57 12.16
#